data_6d145d8e651b9e13a9afdc6d6aa9d973
#
_entry.id   6d145d8e651b9e13a9afdc6d6aa9d973
#
_cell.length_a   1.000
_cell.length_b   1.000
_cell.length_c   1.000
_cell.angle_alpha   90.00
_cell.angle_beta   90.00
_cell.angle_gamma   90.00
#
_symmetry.space_group_name_H-M   'P 1'
#
loop_
_entity.id
_entity.type
_entity.pdbx_description
1 polymer ?
#
loop_
_entity_poly.entity_id
_entity_poly.type
_entity_poly.pdbx_seq_one_letter_code
_entity_poly.pdbx_strand_id
1 'polypeptide(L)'
;NHKVLEQIASQTGLQIDFGGGLKTDEDLRIAFESGAKQITGGSIAVKDADTFIGWIEKHGANKIILGADALDEKVAVSGWQEESKEELIPFIQSYQSKGIQYVICTDISKDGMLEGPSFELYKRILEQTNDLKLIASGGISTFDELPKLAEMGCEGTIIGKAIYENRISLKQLESYILNNG
;
A
#
# COMPACT_ATOMS: atom_id res chain seq x y z
N ASN A 1 14.89 0.25 -11.05
CA ASN A 1 13.90 -0.86 -11.06
C ASN A 1 12.90 -0.82 -12.23
N HIS A 2 12.79 0.31 -12.99
CA HIS A 2 11.84 0.45 -14.11
C HIS A 2 11.98 -0.63 -15.20
N LYS A 3 13.20 -1.12 -15.48
CA LYS A 3 13.41 -2.23 -16.43
C LYS A 3 12.77 -3.55 -16.00
N VAL A 4 12.79 -3.82 -14.68
CA VAL A 4 12.11 -5.01 -14.11
C VAL A 4 10.60 -4.83 -14.19
N LEU A 5 10.09 -3.63 -13.88
CA LEU A 5 8.69 -3.27 -14.04
C LEU A 5 8.22 -3.52 -15.48
N GLU A 6 8.95 -2.99 -16.47
CA GLU A 6 8.66 -3.17 -17.89
C GLU A 6 8.63 -4.64 -18.32
N GLN A 7 9.60 -5.44 -17.83
CA GLN A 7 9.62 -6.88 -18.10
C GLN A 7 8.38 -7.59 -17.54
N ILE A 8 8.01 -7.33 -16.29
CA ILE A 8 6.83 -7.95 -15.67
C ILE A 8 5.56 -7.50 -16.40
N ALA A 9 5.40 -6.20 -16.66
CA ALA A 9 4.23 -5.65 -17.32
C ALA A 9 4.04 -6.18 -18.74
N SER A 10 5.14 -6.39 -19.48
CA SER A 10 5.09 -6.90 -20.87
C SER A 10 4.88 -8.40 -20.96
N GLN A 11 5.23 -9.17 -19.93
CA GLN A 11 5.18 -10.64 -19.95
C GLN A 11 4.01 -11.23 -19.17
N THR A 12 3.25 -10.40 -18.43
CA THR A 12 2.15 -10.86 -17.59
C THR A 12 0.92 -9.96 -17.74
N GLY A 13 -0.24 -10.45 -17.29
CA GLY A 13 -1.46 -9.65 -17.15
C GLY A 13 -1.62 -8.96 -15.79
N LEU A 14 -0.56 -8.91 -14.99
CA LEU A 14 -0.62 -8.33 -13.64
C LEU A 14 -0.90 -6.82 -13.68
N GLN A 15 -1.72 -6.36 -12.76
CA GLN A 15 -1.90 -4.95 -12.45
C GLN A 15 -0.83 -4.56 -11.42
N ILE A 16 0.11 -3.71 -11.81
CA ILE A 16 1.30 -3.46 -11.01
C ILE A 16 1.18 -2.10 -10.30
N ASP A 17 1.21 -2.10 -8.98
CA ASP A 17 1.57 -0.93 -8.20
C ASP A 17 3.10 -0.84 -8.11
N PHE A 18 3.63 0.34 -8.38
CA PHE A 18 5.07 0.60 -8.32
C PHE A 18 5.38 1.70 -7.32
N GLY A 19 6.23 1.38 -6.36
CA GLY A 19 6.62 2.31 -5.30
C GLY A 19 8.10 2.23 -4.94
N GLY A 20 8.52 3.17 -4.11
CA GLY A 20 9.87 3.26 -3.59
C GLY A 20 10.78 4.18 -4.40
N GLY A 21 11.16 5.30 -3.77
CA GLY A 21 12.15 6.23 -4.31
C GLY A 21 11.65 7.23 -5.36
N LEU A 22 10.35 7.28 -5.64
CA LEU A 22 9.75 8.26 -6.55
C LEU A 22 9.81 9.66 -5.92
N LYS A 23 10.34 10.64 -6.65
CA LYS A 23 10.56 12.00 -6.16
C LYS A 23 10.13 13.10 -7.14
N THR A 24 10.01 12.78 -8.42
CA THR A 24 9.78 13.76 -9.49
C THR A 24 8.67 13.31 -10.43
N ASP A 25 8.11 14.23 -11.17
CA ASP A 25 7.17 13.97 -12.28
C ASP A 25 7.77 13.02 -13.32
N GLU A 26 9.08 13.11 -13.53
CA GLU A 26 9.79 12.25 -14.47
C GLU A 26 9.85 10.82 -13.97
N ASP A 27 10.03 10.59 -12.65
CA ASP A 27 9.98 9.24 -12.08
C ASP A 27 8.60 8.61 -12.31
N LEU A 28 7.52 9.39 -12.13
CA LEU A 28 6.16 8.93 -12.39
C LEU A 28 5.92 8.61 -13.87
N ARG A 29 6.36 9.52 -14.74
CA ARG A 29 6.23 9.30 -16.19
C ARG A 29 6.90 7.98 -16.59
N ILE A 30 8.13 7.76 -16.14
CA ILE A 30 8.88 6.52 -16.41
C ILE A 30 8.13 5.31 -15.85
N ALA A 31 7.61 5.38 -14.62
CA ALA A 31 6.87 4.28 -13.99
C ALA A 31 5.62 3.90 -14.81
N PHE A 32 4.80 4.89 -15.18
CA PHE A 32 3.60 4.64 -15.97
C PHE A 32 3.91 4.14 -17.39
N GLU A 33 4.91 4.71 -18.06
CA GLU A 33 5.35 4.24 -19.39
C GLU A 33 5.95 2.83 -19.33
N SER A 34 6.56 2.44 -18.22
CA SER A 34 7.05 1.08 -17.96
C SER A 34 5.95 0.09 -17.57
N GLY A 35 4.69 0.52 -17.48
CA GLY A 35 3.53 -0.35 -17.30
C GLY A 35 2.94 -0.40 -15.89
N ALA A 36 3.35 0.48 -14.97
CA ALA A 36 2.64 0.63 -13.70
C ALA A 36 1.19 1.06 -13.93
N LYS A 37 0.27 0.48 -13.20
CA LYS A 37 -1.14 0.91 -13.15
C LYS A 37 -1.39 1.93 -12.07
N GLN A 38 -0.72 1.76 -10.96
CA GLN A 38 -0.74 2.65 -9.81
C GLN A 38 0.70 2.91 -9.35
N ILE A 39 0.90 3.98 -8.63
CA ILE A 39 2.16 4.30 -7.96
C ILE A 39 1.93 4.58 -6.50
N THR A 40 2.84 4.13 -5.66
CA THR A 40 2.80 4.39 -4.21
C THR A 40 3.86 5.42 -3.82
N GLY A 41 3.42 6.50 -3.18
CA GLY A 41 4.28 7.52 -2.58
C GLY A 41 4.12 7.54 -1.06
N GLY A 42 5.19 7.22 -0.34
CA GLY A 42 5.25 7.33 1.13
C GLY A 42 6.06 8.54 1.57
N SER A 43 7.39 8.43 1.55
CA SER A 43 8.28 9.52 2.02
C SER A 43 8.07 10.86 1.31
N ILE A 44 7.68 10.87 0.04
CA ILE A 44 7.37 12.09 -0.71
C ILE A 44 6.17 12.80 -0.11
N ALA A 45 5.14 12.07 0.31
CA ALA A 45 3.95 12.65 0.92
C ALA A 45 4.25 13.38 2.24
N VAL A 46 5.30 12.98 2.96
CA VAL A 46 5.75 13.69 4.18
C VAL A 46 6.73 14.81 3.86
N LYS A 47 7.67 14.59 2.93
CA LYS A 47 8.81 15.50 2.69
C LYS A 47 8.51 16.60 1.67
N ASP A 48 7.60 16.34 0.74
CA ASP A 48 7.19 17.26 -0.32
C ASP A 48 5.72 17.04 -0.68
N ALA A 49 4.85 17.45 0.23
CA ALA A 49 3.41 17.26 0.13
C ALA A 49 2.81 17.95 -1.12
N ASP A 50 3.34 19.09 -1.53
CA ASP A 50 2.84 19.83 -2.69
C ASP A 50 3.06 19.06 -3.99
N THR A 51 4.24 18.47 -4.16
CA THR A 51 4.52 17.58 -5.30
C THR A 51 3.59 16.37 -5.30
N PHE A 52 3.40 15.72 -4.15
CA PHE A 52 2.53 14.54 -4.05
C PHE A 52 1.06 14.87 -4.33
N ILE A 53 0.55 16.01 -3.84
CA ILE A 53 -0.80 16.51 -4.15
C ILE A 53 -0.94 16.79 -5.64
N GLY A 54 0.05 17.44 -6.26
CA GLY A 54 0.08 17.68 -7.70
C GLY A 54 -0.01 16.37 -8.51
N TRP A 55 0.54 15.28 -8.02
CA TRP A 55 0.39 13.95 -8.65
C TRP A 55 -1.05 13.45 -8.60
N ILE A 56 -1.73 13.63 -7.46
CA ILE A 56 -3.14 13.24 -7.32
C ILE A 56 -4.01 14.02 -8.31
N GLU A 57 -3.79 15.34 -8.41
CA GLU A 57 -4.53 16.21 -9.33
C GLU A 57 -4.27 15.87 -10.80
N LYS A 58 -3.02 15.61 -11.16
CA LYS A 58 -2.58 15.37 -12.53
C LYS A 58 -2.97 13.97 -13.06
N HIS A 59 -2.84 12.95 -12.24
CA HIS A 59 -2.99 11.57 -12.65
C HIS A 59 -4.31 10.91 -12.18
N GLY A 60 -4.97 11.53 -11.22
CA GLY A 60 -6.21 11.04 -10.62
C GLY A 60 -5.99 10.12 -9.42
N ALA A 61 -6.93 10.18 -8.48
CA ALA A 61 -6.89 9.47 -7.21
C ALA A 61 -6.88 7.93 -7.34
N ASN A 62 -7.30 7.40 -8.49
CA ASN A 62 -7.29 5.97 -8.77
C ASN A 62 -5.91 5.44 -9.18
N LYS A 63 -4.96 6.33 -9.47
CA LYS A 63 -3.59 5.97 -9.87
C LYS A 63 -2.53 6.23 -8.82
N ILE A 64 -2.87 7.01 -7.79
CA ILE A 64 -1.95 7.41 -6.74
C ILE A 64 -2.36 6.76 -5.43
N ILE A 65 -1.43 6.05 -4.81
CA ILE A 65 -1.60 5.40 -3.51
C ILE A 65 -0.75 6.13 -2.49
N LEU A 66 -1.32 6.46 -1.34
CA LEU A 66 -0.57 6.96 -0.20
C LEU A 66 0.07 5.78 0.54
N GLY A 67 1.38 5.77 0.63
CA GLY A 67 2.11 4.87 1.53
C GLY A 67 2.16 5.47 2.93
N ALA A 68 1.54 4.82 3.90
CA ALA A 68 1.45 5.25 5.28
C ALA A 68 1.99 4.15 6.20
N ASP A 69 3.29 3.91 6.13
CA ASP A 69 3.96 2.94 7.00
C ASP A 69 4.00 3.49 8.44
N ALA A 70 3.64 2.67 9.39
CA ALA A 70 3.45 3.08 10.77
C ALA A 70 4.33 2.30 11.75
N LEU A 71 4.92 3.01 12.69
CA LEU A 71 5.53 2.47 13.89
C LEU A 71 4.96 3.24 15.09
N ASP A 72 4.41 2.53 16.07
CA ASP A 72 3.79 3.13 17.26
C ASP A 72 2.80 4.27 16.93
N GLU A 73 1.96 4.03 15.90
CA GLU A 73 0.92 4.96 15.41
C GLU A 73 1.45 6.27 14.78
N LYS A 74 2.74 6.36 14.52
CA LYS A 74 3.38 7.46 13.80
C LYS A 74 3.81 7.03 12.41
N VAL A 75 3.75 7.96 11.47
CA VAL A 75 4.19 7.73 10.11
C VAL A 75 5.70 7.63 10.05
N ALA A 76 6.22 6.54 9.49
CA ALA A 76 7.63 6.35 9.24
C ALA A 76 8.00 6.73 7.79
N VAL A 77 9.19 7.25 7.61
CA VAL A 77 9.70 7.72 6.32
C VAL A 77 11.13 7.19 6.06
N SER A 78 11.65 7.46 4.86
CA SER A 78 13.04 7.09 4.49
C SER A 78 13.35 5.59 4.61
N GLY A 79 12.39 4.74 4.24
CA GLY A 79 12.56 3.28 4.38
C GLY A 79 12.66 2.87 5.84
N TRP A 80 11.82 3.48 6.70
CA TRP A 80 11.70 3.20 8.14
C TRP A 80 12.90 3.65 9.00
N GLN A 81 13.77 4.48 8.44
CA GLN A 81 14.96 4.96 9.16
C GLN A 81 14.68 6.22 10.00
N GLU A 82 13.57 6.90 9.70
CA GLU A 82 13.17 8.14 10.37
C GLU A 82 11.68 8.06 10.74
N GLU A 83 11.35 8.40 11.99
CA GLU A 83 9.98 8.66 12.38
C GLU A 83 9.62 10.10 12.02
N SER A 84 8.42 10.29 11.46
CA SER A 84 7.88 11.64 11.33
C SER A 84 7.19 12.05 12.65
N LYS A 85 6.81 13.33 12.76
CA LYS A 85 5.97 13.80 13.86
C LYS A 85 4.49 13.58 13.61
N GLU A 86 4.14 13.09 12.42
CA GLU A 86 2.77 12.93 11.96
C GLU A 86 2.15 11.68 12.59
N GLU A 87 1.01 11.85 13.23
CA GLU A 87 0.19 10.74 13.67
C GLU A 87 -0.52 10.11 12.46
N LEU A 88 -0.57 8.78 12.42
CA LEU A 88 -1.01 8.02 11.26
C LEU A 88 -2.41 8.39 10.78
N ILE A 89 -3.42 8.36 11.65
CA ILE A 89 -4.81 8.57 11.25
C ILE A 89 -5.06 10.03 10.80
N PRO A 90 -4.63 11.06 11.55
CA PRO A 90 -4.69 12.44 11.07
C PRO A 90 -3.98 12.68 9.75
N PHE A 91 -2.85 12.02 9.51
CA PHE A 91 -2.12 12.08 8.24
C PHE A 91 -2.95 11.50 7.09
N ILE A 92 -3.53 10.31 7.26
CA ILE A 92 -4.40 9.69 6.26
C ILE A 92 -5.62 10.59 5.97
N GLN A 93 -6.30 11.09 7.00
CA GLN A 93 -7.46 11.98 6.86
C GLN A 93 -7.11 13.27 6.12
N SER A 94 -5.94 13.86 6.39
CA SER A 94 -5.43 15.02 5.68
C SER A 94 -5.29 14.77 4.18
N TYR A 95 -4.78 13.60 3.77
CA TYR A 95 -4.67 13.23 2.36
C TYR A 95 -6.01 12.83 1.73
N GLN A 96 -6.89 12.21 2.50
CA GLN A 96 -8.24 11.91 2.05
C GLN A 96 -9.02 13.20 1.70
N SER A 97 -8.87 14.26 2.49
CA SER A 97 -9.44 15.57 2.19
C SER A 97 -8.89 16.22 0.91
N LYS A 98 -7.73 15.78 0.45
CA LYS A 98 -7.06 16.19 -0.80
C LYS A 98 -7.33 15.24 -1.98
N GLY A 99 -8.25 14.28 -1.79
CA GLY A 99 -8.73 13.39 -2.83
C GLY A 99 -8.09 12.01 -2.88
N ILE A 100 -7.17 11.66 -1.98
CA ILE A 100 -6.62 10.30 -1.93
C ILE A 100 -7.74 9.29 -1.63
N GLN A 101 -7.75 8.18 -2.37
CA GLN A 101 -8.71 7.10 -2.20
C GLN A 101 -8.03 5.82 -1.69
N TYR A 102 -6.80 5.56 -2.13
CA TYR A 102 -6.05 4.35 -1.80
C TYR A 102 -4.95 4.64 -0.79
N VAL A 103 -4.86 3.82 0.23
CA VAL A 103 -3.79 3.87 1.23
C VAL A 103 -3.24 2.47 1.45
N ILE A 104 -1.93 2.31 1.33
CA ILE A 104 -1.22 1.15 1.86
C ILE A 104 -0.74 1.51 3.27
N CYS A 105 -1.16 0.74 4.25
CA CYS A 105 -0.66 0.89 5.62
C CYS A 105 0.11 -0.35 6.02
N THR A 106 1.42 -0.18 6.27
CA THR A 106 2.29 -1.23 6.80
C THR A 106 2.51 -0.99 8.29
N ASP A 107 2.11 -1.95 9.13
CA ASP A 107 2.61 -1.97 10.51
C ASP A 107 4.04 -2.53 10.50
N ILE A 108 5.02 -1.64 10.68
CA ILE A 108 6.44 -1.98 10.63
C ILE A 108 6.82 -2.98 11.73
N SER A 109 6.19 -2.90 12.90
CA SER A 109 6.45 -3.81 14.01
C SER A 109 6.07 -5.27 13.69
N LYS A 110 5.18 -5.46 12.72
CA LYS A 110 4.69 -6.75 12.25
C LYS A 110 5.34 -7.22 10.95
N ASP A 111 5.92 -6.29 10.18
CA ASP A 111 6.45 -6.65 8.87
C ASP A 111 7.55 -7.71 8.95
N GLY A 112 7.40 -8.76 8.15
CA GLY A 112 8.31 -9.90 8.11
C GLY A 112 8.28 -10.83 9.32
N MET A 113 7.48 -10.55 10.37
CA MET A 113 7.43 -11.34 11.60
C MET A 113 6.59 -12.61 11.46
N LEU A 114 5.62 -12.66 10.53
CA LEU A 114 4.70 -13.79 10.34
C LEU A 114 3.90 -14.14 11.63
N GLU A 115 3.48 -13.11 12.35
CA GLU A 115 2.75 -13.21 13.63
C GLU A 115 1.29 -12.74 13.51
N GLY A 116 0.84 -12.50 12.30
CA GLY A 116 -0.47 -11.95 12.00
C GLY A 116 -0.45 -10.44 11.82
N PRO A 117 -1.41 -9.90 11.03
CA PRO A 117 -1.53 -8.49 10.74
C PRO A 117 -2.13 -7.70 11.92
N SER A 118 -1.99 -6.39 11.89
CA SER A 118 -2.50 -5.49 12.93
C SER A 118 -3.98 -5.16 12.73
N PHE A 119 -4.87 -6.13 12.95
CA PHE A 119 -6.32 -6.00 12.78
C PHE A 119 -6.90 -4.76 13.48
N GLU A 120 -6.51 -4.50 14.74
CA GLU A 120 -7.01 -3.37 15.51
C GLU A 120 -6.59 -2.02 14.91
N LEU A 121 -5.38 -1.93 14.36
CA LEU A 121 -4.93 -0.73 13.67
C LEU A 121 -5.77 -0.47 12.42
N TYR A 122 -5.95 -1.47 11.57
CA TYR A 122 -6.72 -1.33 10.32
C TYR A 122 -8.20 -1.02 10.60
N LYS A 123 -8.78 -1.66 11.62
CA LYS A 123 -10.13 -1.36 12.07
C LYS A 123 -10.29 0.11 12.46
N ARG A 124 -9.38 0.64 13.29
CA ARG A 124 -9.40 2.06 13.69
C ARG A 124 -9.25 3.02 12.53
N ILE A 125 -8.39 2.70 11.55
CA ILE A 125 -8.25 3.51 10.34
C ILE A 125 -9.57 3.55 9.59
N LEU A 126 -10.19 2.39 9.34
CA LEU A 126 -11.47 2.29 8.61
C LEU A 126 -12.63 2.97 9.34
N GLU A 127 -12.70 2.88 10.68
CA GLU A 127 -13.73 3.54 11.49
C GLU A 127 -13.59 5.07 11.50
N GLN A 128 -12.38 5.61 11.30
CA GLN A 128 -12.10 7.04 11.35
C GLN A 128 -11.92 7.69 9.98
N THR A 129 -12.15 6.94 8.92
CA THR A 129 -12.10 7.40 7.53
C THR A 129 -13.39 7.04 6.80
N ASN A 130 -13.68 7.71 5.68
CA ASN A 130 -14.89 7.46 4.90
C ASN A 130 -14.51 6.89 3.53
N ASP A 131 -15.07 5.74 3.16
CA ASP A 131 -14.88 5.10 1.84
C ASP A 131 -13.40 4.93 1.43
N LEU A 132 -12.51 4.79 2.43
CA LEU A 132 -11.08 4.60 2.20
C LEU A 132 -10.82 3.19 1.68
N LYS A 133 -10.08 3.10 0.58
CA LYS A 133 -9.59 1.84 0.03
C LYS A 133 -8.26 1.49 0.73
N LEU A 134 -8.39 0.87 1.89
CA LEU A 134 -7.25 0.48 2.71
C LEU A 134 -6.65 -0.85 2.24
N ILE A 135 -5.35 -0.84 1.98
CA ILE A 135 -4.56 -2.04 1.68
C ILE A 135 -3.70 -2.35 2.90
N ALA A 136 -3.99 -3.46 3.55
CA ALA A 136 -3.29 -3.92 4.74
C ALA A 136 -1.92 -4.51 4.38
N SER A 137 -0.88 -4.17 5.14
CA SER A 137 0.49 -4.66 4.92
C SER A 137 1.20 -4.91 6.24
N GLY A 138 2.04 -5.93 6.26
CA GLY A 138 2.82 -6.35 7.43
C GLY A 138 2.19 -7.49 8.22
N GLY A 139 2.99 -8.47 8.57
CA GLY A 139 2.66 -9.55 9.49
C GLY A 139 1.86 -10.73 8.93
N ILE A 140 1.30 -10.64 7.74
CA ILE A 140 0.50 -11.74 7.16
C ILE A 140 1.24 -13.07 7.27
N SER A 141 0.59 -14.06 7.90
CA SER A 141 1.19 -15.34 8.25
C SER A 141 0.42 -16.55 7.75
N THR A 142 -0.91 -16.48 7.73
CA THR A 142 -1.78 -17.59 7.33
C THR A 142 -2.88 -17.11 6.38
N PHE A 143 -3.40 -18.07 5.60
CA PHE A 143 -4.48 -17.79 4.64
C PHE A 143 -5.76 -17.27 5.31
N ASP A 144 -6.10 -17.77 6.50
CA ASP A 144 -7.33 -17.42 7.21
C ASP A 144 -7.42 -15.96 7.66
N GLU A 145 -6.32 -15.22 7.56
CA GLU A 145 -6.27 -13.79 7.85
C GLU A 145 -6.85 -12.95 6.70
N LEU A 146 -6.80 -13.45 5.46
CA LEU A 146 -7.25 -12.72 4.29
C LEU A 146 -8.76 -12.47 4.27
N PRO A 147 -9.63 -13.49 4.47
CA PRO A 147 -11.06 -13.27 4.59
C PRO A 147 -11.43 -12.31 5.71
N LYS A 148 -10.73 -12.36 6.84
CA LYS A 148 -10.99 -11.47 8.00
C LYS A 148 -10.70 -10.00 7.66
N LEU A 149 -9.61 -9.72 6.93
CA LEU A 149 -9.29 -8.37 6.46
C LEU A 149 -10.32 -7.88 5.44
N ALA A 150 -10.75 -8.74 4.53
CA ALA A 150 -11.80 -8.40 3.56
C ALA A 150 -13.16 -8.13 4.25
N GLU A 151 -13.58 -8.96 5.20
CA GLU A 151 -14.81 -8.77 5.99
C GLU A 151 -14.77 -7.49 6.83
N MET A 152 -13.58 -7.08 7.28
CA MET A 152 -13.37 -5.82 7.99
C MET A 152 -13.54 -4.58 7.09
N GLY A 153 -13.43 -4.75 5.76
CA GLY A 153 -13.54 -3.67 4.78
C GLY A 153 -12.22 -3.23 4.16
N CYS A 154 -11.13 -4.00 4.34
CA CYS A 154 -9.91 -3.74 3.59
C CYS A 154 -10.12 -4.01 2.10
N GLU A 155 -9.68 -3.10 1.24
CA GLU A 155 -9.69 -3.24 -0.22
C GLU A 155 -8.75 -4.33 -0.70
N GLY A 156 -7.63 -4.52 0.01
CA GLY A 156 -6.62 -5.50 -0.36
C GLY A 156 -5.64 -5.80 0.76
N THR A 157 -4.75 -6.75 0.49
CA THR A 157 -3.73 -7.20 1.44
C THR A 157 -2.43 -7.49 0.70
N ILE A 158 -1.32 -6.95 1.18
CA ILE A 158 0.01 -7.29 0.68
C ILE A 158 0.52 -8.53 1.39
N ILE A 159 0.87 -9.54 0.60
CA ILE A 159 1.40 -10.81 1.07
C ILE A 159 2.82 -10.96 0.54
N GLY A 160 3.79 -10.89 1.43
CA GLY A 160 5.22 -11.05 1.09
C GLY A 160 5.76 -12.39 1.57
N LYS A 161 6.41 -12.34 2.72
CA LYS A 161 7.17 -13.46 3.31
C LYS A 161 6.37 -14.78 3.43
N ALA A 162 5.06 -14.71 3.71
CA ALA A 162 4.22 -15.90 3.82
C ALA A 162 4.15 -16.74 2.53
N ILE A 163 4.24 -16.09 1.34
CA ILE A 163 4.35 -16.80 0.06
C ILE A 163 5.74 -17.44 -0.07
N TYR A 164 6.80 -16.67 0.18
CA TYR A 164 8.18 -17.16 0.02
C TYR A 164 8.52 -18.29 0.97
N GLU A 165 7.90 -18.33 2.15
CA GLU A 165 8.05 -19.41 3.14
C GLU A 165 7.01 -20.55 3.00
N ASN A 166 6.22 -20.53 1.91
CA ASN A 166 5.20 -21.53 1.59
C ASN A 166 4.11 -21.67 2.68
N ARG A 167 3.84 -20.66 3.48
CA ARG A 167 2.72 -20.64 4.44
C ARG A 167 1.39 -20.40 3.75
N ILE A 168 1.42 -19.60 2.66
CA ILE A 168 0.28 -19.36 1.78
C ILE A 168 0.71 -19.74 0.38
N SER A 169 -0.01 -20.67 -0.25
CA SER A 169 0.28 -21.11 -1.60
C SER A 169 -0.43 -20.26 -2.65
N LEU A 170 0.16 -20.11 -3.82
CA LEU A 170 -0.47 -19.42 -4.96
C LEU A 170 -1.80 -20.07 -5.35
N LYS A 171 -1.94 -21.40 -5.20
CA LYS A 171 -3.19 -22.12 -5.48
C LYS A 171 -4.33 -21.72 -4.53
N GLN A 172 -4.04 -21.49 -3.24
CA GLN A 172 -5.04 -20.97 -2.29
C GLN A 172 -5.49 -19.56 -2.70
N LEU A 173 -4.54 -18.69 -3.09
CA LEU A 173 -4.83 -17.33 -3.53
C LEU A 173 -5.66 -17.33 -4.83
N GLU A 174 -5.29 -18.13 -5.82
CA GLU A 174 -6.05 -18.28 -7.06
C GLU A 174 -7.49 -18.71 -6.77
N SER A 175 -7.68 -19.76 -5.96
CA SER A 175 -9.01 -20.24 -5.57
C SER A 175 -9.82 -19.17 -4.84
N TYR A 176 -9.19 -18.38 -3.98
CA TYR A 176 -9.85 -17.30 -3.26
C TYR A 176 -10.32 -16.18 -4.19
N ILE A 177 -9.46 -15.76 -5.12
CA ILE A 177 -9.78 -14.71 -6.10
C ILE A 177 -10.93 -15.16 -7.01
N LEU A 178 -10.91 -16.41 -7.51
CA LEU A 178 -11.94 -16.94 -8.39
C LEU A 178 -13.33 -17.06 -7.72
N ASN A 179 -13.38 -17.18 -6.39
CA ASN A 179 -14.63 -17.34 -5.65
C ASN A 179 -15.16 -16.03 -5.07
N ASN A 180 -14.37 -14.97 -5.00
CA ASN A 180 -14.71 -13.71 -4.32
C ASN A 180 -14.42 -12.45 -5.18
N GLY A 181 -13.91 -12.61 -6.40
CA GLY A 181 -13.62 -11.54 -7.35
C GLY A 181 -14.71 -11.26 -8.37
#